data_022a396218e954982c8c79258ca678ed
#
_entry.id   022a396218e954982c8c79258ca678ed
#
_cell.length_a   1.000
_cell.length_b   1.000
_cell.length_c   1.000
_cell.angle_alpha   90.00
_cell.angle_beta   90.00
_cell.angle_gamma   90.00
#
_symmetry.space_group_name_H-M   'P 1'
#
loop_
_entity.id
_entity.type
_entity.pdbx_description
1 polymer ?
#
loop_
_entity_poly.entity_id
_entity_poly.type
_entity_poly.pdbx_seq_one_letter_code
_entity_poly.pdbx_strand_id
1 'polypeptide(L)'
;MSAAFGTPISENAFVGLGGGLALDGRFRPVVEFMYPDFMWVAADQVFNQIGKARHMFGGDNHMPLVLRTKVAMGSGYGSQHLMDPAGIFATSPGWRIVAPSNAADYVGLMNAALALEDPVLVIEHVDLYGQADRVPDGDLDYILAPGKAALRREGSDVTVISYLSMVGHSLEAIDQLGVDADLIDLRWLDRASLDWETIGESIRKTNNVLIVEQGARGTSYGGWLADELQRRFFDWLDQPIQRVTGGEASPSISKVLERAAIARTEEVVAGLELVLASRGGAR
;
A
#
# COMPACT_ATOMS: atom_id res chain seq x y z
N MET A 1 -27.25 -12.67 -5.29
CA MET A 1 -27.90 -11.96 -4.16
C MET A 1 -26.76 -11.36 -3.35
N SER A 2 -26.67 -10.04 -3.23
CA SER A 2 -25.74 -9.39 -2.32
C SER A 2 -26.46 -9.11 -1.00
N ALA A 3 -25.80 -9.32 0.13
CA ALA A 3 -26.33 -9.03 1.45
C ALA A 3 -25.23 -8.45 2.34
N ALA A 4 -25.55 -7.41 3.11
CA ALA A 4 -24.67 -6.84 4.10
C ALA A 4 -25.15 -7.23 5.51
N PHE A 5 -24.21 -7.62 6.37
CA PHE A 5 -24.52 -8.04 7.72
C PHE A 5 -23.69 -7.24 8.72
N GLY A 6 -24.36 -6.67 9.73
CA GLY A 6 -23.66 -6.22 10.93
C GLY A 6 -23.38 -7.42 11.84
N THR A 7 -22.13 -7.61 12.22
CA THR A 7 -21.73 -8.66 13.15
C THR A 7 -21.50 -8.09 14.55
N PRO A 8 -21.56 -8.88 15.62
CA PRO A 8 -20.93 -8.51 16.87
C PRO A 8 -19.45 -8.17 16.67
N ILE A 9 -18.89 -7.29 17.50
CA ILE A 9 -17.47 -6.95 17.49
C ILE A 9 -16.69 -8.16 18.04
N SER A 10 -16.28 -9.03 17.11
CA SER A 10 -15.49 -10.22 17.39
C SER A 10 -14.70 -10.56 16.12
N GLU A 11 -13.54 -9.96 15.97
CA GLU A 11 -12.74 -9.98 14.74
C GLU A 11 -12.37 -11.41 14.34
N ASN A 12 -11.95 -12.22 15.28
CA ASN A 12 -11.63 -13.63 15.03
C ASN A 12 -12.83 -14.40 14.47
N ALA A 13 -14.06 -14.14 15.00
CA ALA A 13 -15.26 -14.85 14.58
C ALA A 13 -15.73 -14.41 13.19
N PHE A 14 -15.85 -13.11 12.92
CA PHE A 14 -16.38 -12.65 11.63
C PHE A 14 -15.39 -12.86 10.48
N VAL A 15 -14.08 -12.78 10.75
CA VAL A 15 -13.05 -13.12 9.74
C VAL A 15 -13.07 -14.61 9.44
N GLY A 16 -13.15 -15.45 10.47
CA GLY A 16 -13.29 -16.89 10.28
C GLY A 16 -14.54 -17.29 9.50
N LEU A 17 -15.68 -16.61 9.77
CA LEU A 17 -16.90 -16.79 8.99
C LEU A 17 -16.68 -16.40 7.51
N GLY A 18 -16.05 -15.24 7.25
CA GLY A 18 -15.70 -14.81 5.90
C GLY A 18 -14.80 -15.81 5.17
N GLY A 19 -13.77 -16.33 5.85
CA GLY A 19 -12.90 -17.37 5.30
C GLY A 19 -13.66 -18.67 4.95
N GLY A 20 -14.56 -19.12 5.83
CA GLY A 20 -15.42 -20.28 5.58
C GLY A 20 -16.37 -20.08 4.39
N LEU A 21 -16.96 -18.89 4.25
CA LEU A 21 -17.81 -18.55 3.09
C LEU A 21 -17.01 -18.52 1.79
N ALA A 22 -15.77 -18.03 1.82
CA ALA A 22 -14.90 -18.04 0.65
C ALA A 22 -14.52 -19.47 0.22
N LEU A 23 -14.19 -20.34 1.18
CA LEU A 23 -13.89 -21.75 0.91
C LEU A 23 -15.06 -22.53 0.31
N ASP A 24 -16.29 -22.14 0.59
CA ASP A 24 -17.50 -22.74 -0.01
C ASP A 24 -17.55 -22.54 -1.53
N GLY A 25 -16.87 -21.51 -2.06
CA GLY A 25 -16.75 -21.21 -3.48
C GLY A 25 -18.00 -20.56 -4.12
N ARG A 26 -19.12 -20.49 -3.42
CA ARG A 26 -20.35 -19.83 -3.91
C ARG A 26 -20.40 -18.34 -3.60
N PHE A 27 -19.54 -17.89 -2.69
CA PHE A 27 -19.55 -16.53 -2.17
C PHE A 27 -18.21 -15.84 -2.41
N ARG A 28 -18.27 -14.52 -2.58
CA ARG A 28 -17.11 -13.61 -2.56
C ARG A 28 -17.30 -12.64 -1.41
N PRO A 29 -16.94 -13.03 -0.18
CA PRO A 29 -17.13 -12.19 0.99
C PRO A 29 -16.21 -10.99 0.96
N VAL A 30 -16.76 -9.84 1.38
CA VAL A 30 -16.00 -8.63 1.70
C VAL A 30 -16.09 -8.44 3.21
N VAL A 31 -14.97 -8.53 3.90
CA VAL A 31 -14.86 -8.37 5.34
C VAL A 31 -14.22 -7.04 5.65
N GLU A 32 -14.81 -6.24 6.53
CA GLU A 32 -14.27 -4.96 6.93
C GLU A 32 -13.70 -5.00 8.35
N PHE A 33 -12.44 -4.57 8.48
CA PHE A 33 -11.88 -4.10 9.74
C PHE A 33 -11.97 -2.58 9.82
N MET A 34 -12.47 -2.05 10.91
CA MET A 34 -12.52 -0.59 11.09
C MET A 34 -11.14 0.05 11.03
N TYR A 35 -10.15 -0.60 11.66
CA TYR A 35 -8.74 -0.22 11.64
C TYR A 35 -7.87 -1.45 11.59
N PRO A 36 -6.71 -1.39 10.93
CA PRO A 36 -5.83 -2.56 10.74
C PRO A 36 -5.25 -3.10 12.05
N ASP A 37 -5.16 -2.28 13.08
CA ASP A 37 -4.69 -2.68 14.41
C ASP A 37 -5.53 -3.84 15.00
N PHE A 38 -6.82 -3.89 14.70
CA PHE A 38 -7.71 -4.96 15.18
C PHE A 38 -7.54 -6.30 14.44
N MET A 39 -6.76 -6.33 13.37
CA MET A 39 -6.37 -7.59 12.71
C MET A 39 -5.54 -8.49 13.64
N TRP A 40 -4.84 -7.91 14.63
CA TRP A 40 -4.13 -8.70 15.63
C TRP A 40 -5.05 -9.60 16.46
N VAL A 41 -6.30 -9.19 16.72
CA VAL A 41 -7.31 -10.01 17.40
C VAL A 41 -7.69 -11.24 16.57
N ALA A 42 -7.62 -11.12 15.25
CA ALA A 42 -7.94 -12.18 14.29
C ALA A 42 -6.70 -12.75 13.58
N ALA A 43 -5.50 -12.56 14.12
CA ALA A 43 -4.26 -12.89 13.45
C ALA A 43 -4.18 -14.35 12.96
N ASP A 44 -4.67 -15.29 13.73
CA ASP A 44 -4.72 -16.70 13.29
C ASP A 44 -5.58 -16.84 12.03
N GLN A 45 -6.78 -16.29 12.02
CA GLN A 45 -7.69 -16.36 10.85
C GLN A 45 -7.08 -15.68 9.63
N VAL A 46 -6.51 -14.49 9.82
CA VAL A 46 -5.91 -13.71 8.72
C VAL A 46 -4.68 -14.41 8.15
N PHE A 47 -3.70 -14.73 8.99
CA PHE A 47 -2.37 -15.13 8.51
C PHE A 47 -2.19 -16.65 8.39
N ASN A 48 -2.79 -17.45 9.28
CA ASN A 48 -2.64 -18.90 9.25
C ASN A 48 -3.72 -19.58 8.43
N GLN A 49 -4.98 -19.19 8.60
CA GLN A 49 -6.08 -19.85 7.93
C GLN A 49 -6.30 -19.32 6.51
N ILE A 50 -6.64 -18.03 6.34
CA ILE A 50 -6.98 -17.46 5.05
C ILE A 50 -5.73 -17.32 4.16
N GLY A 51 -4.66 -16.70 4.67
CA GLY A 51 -3.46 -16.44 3.87
C GLY A 51 -2.76 -17.70 3.38
N LYS A 52 -2.88 -18.82 4.11
CA LYS A 52 -2.21 -20.08 3.76
C LYS A 52 -3.15 -21.14 3.16
N ALA A 53 -4.46 -20.90 3.17
CA ALA A 53 -5.46 -21.91 2.78
C ALA A 53 -5.15 -22.52 1.41
N ARG A 54 -4.92 -21.71 0.41
CA ARG A 54 -4.66 -22.17 -0.95
C ARG A 54 -3.42 -23.10 -1.02
N HIS A 55 -2.36 -22.74 -0.30
CA HIS A 55 -1.16 -23.58 -0.21
C HIS A 55 -1.41 -24.88 0.55
N MET A 56 -2.07 -24.81 1.70
CA MET A 56 -2.36 -25.97 2.54
C MET A 56 -3.25 -27.01 1.86
N PHE A 57 -4.14 -26.56 0.99
CA PHE A 57 -5.05 -27.44 0.23
C PHE A 57 -4.56 -27.76 -1.18
N GLY A 58 -3.26 -27.68 -1.44
CA GLY A 58 -2.63 -28.14 -2.69
C GLY A 58 -2.78 -27.21 -3.88
N GLY A 59 -3.28 -25.99 -3.70
CA GLY A 59 -3.45 -24.99 -4.75
C GLY A 59 -4.82 -25.03 -5.48
N ASP A 60 -5.56 -26.12 -5.35
CA ASP A 60 -6.84 -26.31 -6.04
C ASP A 60 -8.01 -25.53 -5.41
N ASN A 61 -7.90 -25.23 -4.12
CA ASN A 61 -8.91 -24.44 -3.42
C ASN A 61 -8.68 -22.95 -3.62
N HIS A 62 -9.71 -22.27 -4.07
CA HIS A 62 -9.73 -20.82 -4.15
C HIS A 62 -10.05 -20.20 -2.79
N MET A 63 -9.61 -18.95 -2.58
CA MET A 63 -9.91 -18.16 -1.39
C MET A 63 -10.32 -16.74 -1.81
N PRO A 64 -11.44 -16.58 -2.53
CA PRO A 64 -11.88 -15.29 -3.09
C PRO A 64 -12.50 -14.40 -2.01
N LEU A 65 -11.68 -13.88 -1.12
CA LEU A 65 -12.08 -13.02 -0.01
C LEU A 65 -11.40 -11.65 -0.15
N VAL A 66 -12.17 -10.59 0.00
CA VAL A 66 -11.65 -9.23 0.15
C VAL A 66 -11.69 -8.85 1.62
N LEU A 67 -10.54 -8.47 2.16
CA LEU A 67 -10.39 -7.87 3.46
C LEU A 67 -10.11 -6.38 3.26
N ARG A 68 -10.98 -5.49 3.73
CA ARG A 68 -10.77 -4.05 3.61
C ARG A 68 -10.54 -3.39 4.97
N THR A 69 -9.68 -2.39 5.00
CA THR A 69 -9.39 -1.61 6.19
C THR A 69 -8.86 -0.23 5.82
N LYS A 70 -8.86 0.70 6.78
CA LYS A 70 -8.39 2.07 6.56
C LYS A 70 -7.27 2.45 7.52
N VAL A 71 -6.21 3.01 7.00
CA VAL A 71 -5.19 3.73 7.75
C VAL A 71 -5.74 5.09 8.15
N ALA A 72 -5.55 5.48 9.41
CA ALA A 72 -6.08 6.74 9.95
C ALA A 72 -4.98 7.66 10.51
N MET A 73 -3.75 7.51 10.04
CA MET A 73 -2.63 8.36 10.44
C MET A 73 -2.95 9.84 10.18
N GLY A 74 -2.71 10.70 11.18
CA GLY A 74 -3.08 12.10 11.16
C GLY A 74 -4.42 12.42 11.83
N SER A 75 -5.20 11.42 12.23
CA SER A 75 -6.52 11.61 12.84
C SER A 75 -6.51 11.86 14.36
N GLY A 76 -5.39 11.57 15.04
CA GLY A 76 -5.28 11.71 16.50
C GLY A 76 -5.98 10.60 17.28
N TYR A 77 -6.13 9.40 16.68
CA TYR A 77 -6.80 8.26 17.34
C TYR A 77 -5.88 7.44 18.25
N GLY A 78 -4.57 7.71 18.24
CA GLY A 78 -3.60 7.02 19.07
C GLY A 78 -3.14 5.67 18.52
N SER A 79 -2.20 5.06 19.22
CA SER A 79 -1.39 3.93 18.73
C SER A 79 -2.16 2.68 18.31
N GLN A 80 -3.40 2.51 18.75
CA GLN A 80 -4.22 1.33 18.46
C GLN A 80 -5.13 1.48 17.24
N HIS A 81 -4.99 2.57 16.46
CA HIS A 81 -5.87 2.87 15.32
C HIS A 81 -5.12 3.41 14.10
N LEU A 82 -3.79 3.41 14.13
CA LEU A 82 -2.98 4.15 13.15
C LEU A 82 -1.93 3.27 12.43
N MET A 83 -2.06 1.95 12.52
CA MET A 83 -1.15 1.03 11.82
C MET A 83 -1.32 1.11 10.31
N ASP A 84 -0.22 1.11 9.55
CA ASP A 84 -0.21 0.73 8.14
C ASP A 84 0.09 -0.78 8.04
N PRO A 85 -0.82 -1.61 7.54
CA PRO A 85 -0.66 -3.05 7.51
C PRO A 85 0.21 -3.54 6.34
N ALA A 86 0.59 -2.68 5.39
CA ALA A 86 1.25 -3.07 4.14
C ALA A 86 2.52 -3.91 4.39
N GLY A 87 3.38 -3.49 5.31
CA GLY A 87 4.63 -4.19 5.61
C GLY A 87 4.42 -5.59 6.19
N ILE A 88 3.46 -5.76 7.09
CA ILE A 88 3.15 -7.06 7.71
C ILE A 88 2.61 -8.02 6.67
N PHE A 89 1.68 -7.58 5.82
CA PHE A 89 1.09 -8.41 4.79
C PHE A 89 2.08 -8.72 3.66
N ALA A 90 2.97 -7.79 3.30
CA ALA A 90 4.01 -8.03 2.29
C ALA A 90 5.00 -9.15 2.70
N THR A 91 5.22 -9.31 4.01
CA THR A 91 6.07 -10.38 4.55
C THR A 91 5.30 -11.67 4.86
N SER A 92 3.97 -11.65 4.79
CA SER A 92 3.10 -12.81 5.03
C SER A 92 2.64 -13.40 3.70
N PRO A 93 2.92 -14.69 3.40
CA PRO A 93 2.56 -15.27 2.11
C PRO A 93 1.04 -15.43 1.95
N GLY A 94 0.59 -15.38 0.69
CA GLY A 94 -0.76 -15.78 0.30
C GLY A 94 -1.76 -14.64 0.09
N TRP A 95 -1.42 -13.40 0.46
CA TRP A 95 -2.26 -12.23 0.24
C TRP A 95 -1.86 -11.43 -0.99
N ARG A 96 -2.85 -10.99 -1.76
CA ARG A 96 -2.72 -9.86 -2.68
C ARG A 96 -2.96 -8.57 -1.89
N ILE A 97 -2.33 -7.47 -2.27
CA ILE A 97 -2.42 -6.21 -1.54
C ILE A 97 -2.64 -5.07 -2.51
N VAL A 98 -3.71 -4.30 -2.33
CA VAL A 98 -3.97 -3.07 -3.09
C VAL A 98 -4.05 -1.87 -2.16
N ALA A 99 -3.52 -0.74 -2.61
CA ALA A 99 -3.48 0.52 -1.88
C ALA A 99 -3.77 1.70 -2.82
N PRO A 100 -5.04 1.96 -3.16
CA PRO A 100 -5.44 3.02 -4.07
C PRO A 100 -5.11 4.41 -3.51
N SER A 101 -4.64 5.31 -4.36
CA SER A 101 -4.33 6.70 -4.02
C SER A 101 -5.43 7.71 -4.39
N ASN A 102 -6.45 7.28 -5.11
CA ASN A 102 -7.55 8.12 -5.59
C ASN A 102 -8.81 7.31 -5.88
N ALA A 103 -9.95 7.98 -6.13
CA ALA A 103 -11.25 7.33 -6.31
C ALA A 103 -11.33 6.46 -7.58
N ALA A 104 -10.73 6.89 -8.68
CA ALA A 104 -10.72 6.10 -9.91
C ALA A 104 -9.96 4.78 -9.72
N ASP A 105 -8.77 4.85 -9.14
CA ASP A 105 -8.00 3.64 -8.82
C ASP A 105 -8.73 2.73 -7.84
N TYR A 106 -9.42 3.31 -6.83
CA TYR A 106 -10.19 2.52 -5.88
C TYR A 106 -11.23 1.64 -6.57
N VAL A 107 -12.01 2.20 -7.50
CA VAL A 107 -13.03 1.42 -8.24
C VAL A 107 -12.38 0.30 -9.03
N GLY A 108 -11.37 0.60 -9.85
CA GLY A 108 -10.74 -0.41 -10.70
C GLY A 108 -9.96 -1.48 -9.93
N LEU A 109 -9.33 -1.13 -8.81
CA LEU A 109 -8.63 -2.07 -7.94
C LEU A 109 -9.58 -2.92 -7.11
N MET A 110 -10.72 -2.36 -6.65
CA MET A 110 -11.75 -3.13 -5.95
C MET A 110 -12.41 -4.14 -6.89
N ASN A 111 -12.71 -3.75 -8.13
CA ASN A 111 -13.22 -4.67 -9.15
C ASN A 111 -12.21 -5.80 -9.44
N ALA A 112 -10.92 -5.46 -9.55
CA ALA A 112 -9.86 -6.46 -9.68
C ALA A 112 -9.82 -7.41 -8.47
N ALA A 113 -9.87 -6.87 -7.25
CA ALA A 113 -9.86 -7.66 -6.02
C ALA A 113 -11.04 -8.63 -5.95
N LEU A 114 -12.23 -8.19 -6.34
CA LEU A 114 -13.42 -9.03 -6.39
C LEU A 114 -13.37 -10.10 -7.48
N ALA A 115 -12.61 -9.90 -8.54
CA ALA A 115 -12.45 -10.87 -9.63
C ALA A 115 -11.40 -11.95 -9.35
N LEU A 116 -10.46 -11.70 -8.42
CA LEU A 116 -9.40 -12.65 -8.09
C LEU A 116 -9.91 -13.84 -7.29
N GLU A 117 -9.21 -14.96 -7.44
CA GLU A 117 -9.43 -16.21 -6.68
C GLU A 117 -8.47 -16.34 -5.47
N ASP A 118 -7.65 -15.33 -5.23
CA ASP A 118 -6.77 -15.18 -4.07
C ASP A 118 -7.39 -14.23 -3.04
N PRO A 119 -7.02 -14.32 -1.75
CA PRO A 119 -7.45 -13.32 -0.79
C PRO A 119 -6.75 -11.99 -1.05
N VAL A 120 -7.49 -10.89 -0.99
CA VAL A 120 -7.00 -9.54 -1.27
C VAL A 120 -7.20 -8.64 -0.06
N LEU A 121 -6.12 -8.00 0.40
CA LEU A 121 -6.19 -6.88 1.32
C LEU A 121 -6.34 -5.57 0.54
N VAL A 122 -7.38 -4.81 0.84
CA VAL A 122 -7.59 -3.45 0.33
C VAL A 122 -7.28 -2.46 1.46
N ILE A 123 -6.22 -1.68 1.27
CA ILE A 123 -5.80 -0.65 2.22
C ILE A 123 -6.36 0.70 1.76
N GLU A 124 -7.13 1.32 2.61
CA GLU A 124 -7.70 2.65 2.40
C GLU A 124 -7.02 3.68 3.32
N HIS A 125 -7.21 4.97 3.07
CA HIS A 125 -6.72 6.03 3.95
C HIS A 125 -7.80 7.08 4.17
N VAL A 126 -8.01 7.49 5.43
CA VAL A 126 -9.08 8.44 5.80
C VAL A 126 -8.94 9.79 5.11
N ASP A 127 -7.72 10.26 4.86
CA ASP A 127 -7.47 11.55 4.19
C ASP A 127 -7.91 11.54 2.71
N LEU A 128 -8.08 10.35 2.11
CA LEU A 128 -8.55 10.21 0.73
C LEU A 128 -10.07 10.23 0.59
N TYR A 129 -10.83 9.95 1.66
CA TYR A 129 -12.29 9.86 1.60
C TYR A 129 -12.99 11.16 1.21
N GLY A 130 -12.39 12.31 1.53
CA GLY A 130 -12.92 13.63 1.18
C GLY A 130 -12.46 14.15 -0.18
N GLN A 131 -11.62 13.42 -0.88
CA GLN A 131 -11.08 13.85 -2.17
C GLN A 131 -12.01 13.44 -3.31
N ALA A 132 -12.23 14.37 -4.24
CA ALA A 132 -12.97 14.09 -5.47
C ALA A 132 -12.00 13.78 -6.60
N ASP A 133 -12.35 12.80 -7.43
CA ASP A 133 -11.61 12.45 -8.62
C ASP A 133 -12.56 12.09 -9.77
N ARG A 134 -12.05 12.10 -10.99
CA ARG A 134 -12.81 11.65 -12.15
C ARG A 134 -12.79 10.13 -12.24
N VAL A 135 -13.97 9.54 -12.18
CA VAL A 135 -14.17 8.12 -12.50
C VAL A 135 -14.59 8.05 -13.97
N PRO A 136 -14.20 7.02 -14.74
CA PRO A 136 -14.62 6.87 -16.14
C PRO A 136 -16.13 6.98 -16.31
N ASP A 137 -16.57 7.84 -17.25
CA ASP A 137 -17.98 8.09 -17.49
C ASP A 137 -18.68 6.83 -18.05
N GLY A 138 -19.72 6.39 -17.36
CA GLY A 138 -20.60 5.32 -17.81
C GLY A 138 -20.04 3.90 -17.70
N ASP A 139 -18.83 3.72 -17.22
CA ASP A 139 -18.21 2.40 -16.96
C ASP A 139 -17.58 2.36 -15.58
N LEU A 140 -18.24 1.73 -14.63
CA LEU A 140 -17.71 1.45 -13.31
C LEU A 140 -17.18 0.01 -13.16
N ASP A 141 -17.22 -0.78 -14.23
CA ASP A 141 -16.82 -2.18 -14.22
C ASP A 141 -15.38 -2.41 -14.70
N TYR A 142 -14.64 -1.33 -14.98
CA TYR A 142 -13.23 -1.45 -15.39
C TYR A 142 -12.36 -2.06 -14.29
N ILE A 143 -11.32 -2.78 -14.73
CA ILE A 143 -10.40 -3.51 -13.87
C ILE A 143 -8.98 -2.95 -14.02
N LEU A 144 -8.35 -2.63 -12.90
CA LEU A 144 -6.91 -2.35 -12.83
C LEU A 144 -6.17 -3.62 -12.42
N ALA A 145 -5.70 -4.35 -13.41
CA ALA A 145 -5.10 -5.67 -13.22
C ALA A 145 -3.83 -5.66 -12.34
N PRO A 146 -3.52 -6.77 -11.64
CA PRO A 146 -2.22 -6.96 -10.97
C PRO A 146 -1.05 -6.74 -11.94
N GLY A 147 0.06 -6.23 -11.43
CA GLY A 147 1.26 -5.96 -12.23
C GLY A 147 1.22 -4.66 -13.02
N LYS A 148 0.32 -3.72 -12.67
CA LYS A 148 0.22 -2.41 -13.33
C LYS A 148 0.23 -1.27 -12.31
N ALA A 149 1.39 -0.64 -12.17
CA ALA A 149 1.57 0.63 -11.47
C ALA A 149 1.07 1.81 -12.32
N ALA A 150 0.97 2.99 -11.73
CA ALA A 150 0.70 4.21 -12.47
C ALA A 150 1.91 5.16 -12.39
N LEU A 151 2.37 5.62 -13.54
CA LEU A 151 3.31 6.73 -13.60
C LEU A 151 2.52 8.04 -13.51
N ARG A 152 2.52 8.66 -12.32
CA ARG A 152 1.76 9.88 -12.03
C ARG A 152 2.45 11.15 -12.52
N ARG A 153 3.76 11.09 -12.62
CA ARG A 153 4.63 12.14 -13.19
C ARG A 153 5.79 11.47 -13.91
N GLU A 154 6.20 12.04 -15.03
CA GLU A 154 7.40 11.66 -15.76
C GLU A 154 8.52 12.65 -15.47
N GLY A 155 9.74 12.14 -15.31
CA GLY A 155 10.95 12.93 -15.09
C GLY A 155 12.21 12.09 -15.21
N SER A 156 13.36 12.66 -14.97
CA SER A 156 14.66 12.02 -15.23
C SER A 156 15.66 12.08 -14.09
N ASP A 157 15.38 12.81 -13.01
CA ASP A 157 16.36 13.02 -11.93
C ASP A 157 16.28 11.95 -10.83
N VAL A 158 15.09 11.51 -10.47
CA VAL A 158 14.86 10.57 -9.39
C VAL A 158 13.58 9.76 -9.64
N THR A 159 13.60 8.49 -9.29
CA THR A 159 12.41 7.64 -9.20
C THR A 159 11.85 7.75 -7.80
N VAL A 160 10.66 8.34 -7.66
CA VAL A 160 9.87 8.36 -6.42
C VAL A 160 8.85 7.24 -6.48
N ILE A 161 8.87 6.35 -5.50
CA ILE A 161 7.94 5.22 -5.40
C ILE A 161 7.07 5.40 -4.17
N SER A 162 5.75 5.37 -4.37
CA SER A 162 4.81 5.60 -3.28
C SER A 162 3.50 4.84 -3.47
N TYR A 163 2.63 4.91 -2.48
CA TYR A 163 1.28 4.34 -2.49
C TYR A 163 0.37 5.13 -1.54
N LEU A 164 -0.93 4.90 -1.66
CA LEU A 164 -1.94 5.45 -0.77
C LEU A 164 -1.89 7.00 -0.73
N SER A 165 -2.09 7.62 0.43
CA SER A 165 -2.08 9.09 0.60
C SER A 165 -0.73 9.74 0.28
N MET A 166 0.38 9.00 0.42
CA MET A 166 1.71 9.55 0.19
C MET A 166 2.02 9.84 -1.28
N VAL A 167 1.24 9.32 -2.22
CA VAL A 167 1.31 9.71 -3.64
C VAL A 167 0.97 11.19 -3.80
N GLY A 168 -0.08 11.69 -3.14
CA GLY A 168 -0.44 13.10 -3.14
C GLY A 168 0.64 13.98 -2.52
N HIS A 169 1.17 13.60 -1.35
CA HIS A 169 2.29 14.30 -0.70
C HIS A 169 3.55 14.33 -1.54
N SER A 170 3.82 13.25 -2.31
CA SER A 170 4.96 13.20 -3.22
C SER A 170 4.79 14.14 -4.41
N LEU A 171 3.59 14.21 -5.02
CA LEU A 171 3.29 15.17 -6.08
C LEU A 171 3.50 16.60 -5.61
N GLU A 172 2.96 16.93 -4.44
CA GLU A 172 3.09 18.26 -3.83
C GLU A 172 4.56 18.64 -3.57
N ALA A 173 5.36 17.72 -3.04
CA ALA A 173 6.79 17.94 -2.79
C ALA A 173 7.60 18.14 -4.09
N ILE A 174 7.31 17.33 -5.12
CA ILE A 174 7.93 17.46 -6.45
C ILE A 174 7.62 18.84 -7.05
N ASP A 175 6.36 19.28 -6.96
CA ASP A 175 5.94 20.60 -7.45
C ASP A 175 6.59 21.77 -6.69
N GLN A 176 6.68 21.66 -5.36
CA GLN A 176 7.31 22.69 -4.51
C GLN A 176 8.79 22.90 -4.85
N LEU A 177 9.52 21.83 -5.12
CA LEU A 177 10.93 21.87 -5.44
C LEU A 177 11.21 22.07 -6.94
N GLY A 178 10.24 21.84 -7.82
CA GLY A 178 10.41 21.85 -9.27
C GLY A 178 11.35 20.73 -9.76
N VAL A 179 11.35 19.57 -9.10
CA VAL A 179 12.21 18.44 -9.43
C VAL A 179 11.67 17.69 -10.64
N ASP A 180 12.56 17.28 -11.55
CA ASP A 180 12.24 16.43 -12.70
C ASP A 180 12.23 14.95 -12.29
N ALA A 181 11.13 14.51 -11.64
CA ALA A 181 10.99 13.20 -11.04
C ALA A 181 9.99 12.31 -11.75
N ASP A 182 10.32 11.00 -11.91
CA ASP A 182 9.29 9.98 -12.09
C ASP A 182 8.59 9.75 -10.76
N LEU A 183 7.25 9.78 -10.75
CA LEU A 183 6.46 9.34 -9.59
C LEU A 183 5.65 8.10 -9.94
N ILE A 184 6.01 6.99 -9.31
CA ILE A 184 5.34 5.71 -9.47
C ILE A 184 4.40 5.48 -8.29
N ASP A 185 3.11 5.39 -8.58
CA ASP A 185 2.08 4.91 -7.67
C ASP A 185 1.95 3.40 -7.86
N LEU A 186 2.32 2.65 -6.84
CA LEU A 186 2.43 1.20 -6.94
C LEU A 186 1.09 0.50 -7.18
N ARG A 187 -0.03 0.99 -6.61
CA ARG A 187 -1.36 0.37 -6.65
C ARG A 187 -1.40 -1.02 -6.03
N TRP A 188 -0.53 -1.93 -6.48
CA TRP A 188 -0.37 -3.31 -6.00
C TRP A 188 0.94 -3.43 -5.23
N LEU A 189 0.88 -3.99 -4.02
CA LEU A 189 2.02 -4.04 -3.11
C LEU A 189 2.54 -5.45 -2.85
N ASP A 190 1.78 -6.49 -3.20
CA ASP A 190 2.25 -7.85 -2.99
C ASP A 190 3.32 -8.26 -4.01
N ARG A 191 4.18 -9.17 -3.60
CA ARG A 191 5.35 -9.63 -4.35
C ARG A 191 5.06 -10.09 -5.78
N ALA A 192 3.89 -10.70 -6.00
CA ALA A 192 3.51 -11.26 -7.29
C ALA A 192 2.83 -10.22 -8.21
N SER A 193 2.36 -9.10 -7.65
CA SER A 193 1.60 -8.08 -8.37
C SER A 193 2.37 -6.77 -8.58
N LEU A 194 3.62 -6.65 -8.13
CA LEU A 194 4.44 -5.46 -8.41
C LEU A 194 4.76 -5.36 -9.90
N ASP A 195 4.67 -4.14 -10.42
CA ASP A 195 5.04 -3.77 -11.79
C ASP A 195 6.57 -3.55 -11.90
N TRP A 196 7.30 -4.65 -11.95
CA TRP A 196 8.77 -4.62 -12.04
C TRP A 196 9.28 -4.01 -13.36
N GLU A 197 8.47 -4.00 -14.41
CA GLU A 197 8.79 -3.40 -15.70
C GLU A 197 8.86 -1.88 -15.56
N THR A 198 7.74 -1.25 -15.16
CA THR A 198 7.65 0.21 -14.95
C THR A 198 8.67 0.70 -13.91
N ILE A 199 8.83 0.00 -12.79
CA ILE A 199 9.82 0.32 -11.77
C ILE A 199 11.24 0.25 -12.33
N GLY A 200 11.56 -0.83 -13.05
CA GLY A 200 12.89 -1.03 -13.61
C GLY A 200 13.26 -0.05 -14.73
N GLU A 201 12.31 0.33 -15.57
CA GLU A 201 12.52 1.35 -16.60
C GLU A 201 12.86 2.71 -15.98
N SER A 202 12.10 3.10 -14.97
CA SER A 202 12.32 4.35 -14.25
C SER A 202 13.69 4.36 -13.55
N ILE A 203 14.04 3.30 -12.81
CA ILE A 203 15.33 3.22 -12.11
C ILE A 203 16.52 3.29 -13.08
N ARG A 204 16.44 2.59 -14.22
CA ARG A 204 17.50 2.64 -15.23
C ARG A 204 17.66 4.03 -15.86
N LYS A 205 16.60 4.79 -15.91
CA LYS A 205 16.60 6.15 -16.42
C LYS A 205 17.19 7.16 -15.41
N THR A 206 16.76 7.06 -14.14
CA THR A 206 17.04 8.06 -13.12
C THR A 206 18.28 7.75 -12.26
N ASN A 207 18.62 6.45 -12.09
CA ASN A 207 19.67 5.91 -11.23
C ASN A 207 19.59 6.26 -9.74
N ASN A 208 18.52 6.95 -9.33
CA ASN A 208 18.29 7.42 -7.97
C ASN A 208 16.88 7.05 -7.53
N VAL A 209 16.73 6.56 -6.31
CA VAL A 209 15.44 6.06 -5.81
C VAL A 209 15.10 6.65 -4.44
N LEU A 210 13.87 7.15 -4.33
CA LEU A 210 13.24 7.55 -3.07
C LEU A 210 11.95 6.76 -2.87
N ILE A 211 11.88 5.95 -1.83
CA ILE A 211 10.64 5.28 -1.40
C ILE A 211 9.95 6.17 -0.37
N VAL A 212 8.66 6.44 -0.58
CA VAL A 212 7.88 7.32 0.28
C VAL A 212 6.70 6.57 0.88
N GLU A 213 6.66 6.50 2.19
CA GLU A 213 5.60 5.85 2.97
C GLU A 213 5.34 6.61 4.28
N GLN A 214 4.15 6.46 4.86
CA GLN A 214 3.75 7.24 6.03
C GLN A 214 4.10 6.57 7.36
N GLY A 215 4.13 5.25 7.38
CA GLY A 215 4.31 4.44 8.59
C GLY A 215 5.71 4.51 9.21
N ALA A 216 5.83 3.97 10.42
CA ALA A 216 7.10 3.92 11.15
C ALA A 216 8.15 3.09 10.40
N ARG A 217 9.40 3.56 10.45
CA ARG A 217 10.52 3.01 9.65
C ARG A 217 10.76 1.51 9.86
N GLY A 218 10.64 1.04 11.09
CA GLY A 218 10.98 -0.34 11.44
C GLY A 218 9.99 -1.39 10.98
N THR A 219 8.74 -1.02 10.69
CA THR A 219 7.65 -1.95 10.36
C THR A 219 7.05 -1.69 8.98
N SER A 220 7.63 -0.78 8.21
CA SER A 220 7.06 -0.33 6.97
C SER A 220 7.41 -1.21 5.76
N TYR A 221 6.55 -1.15 4.77
CA TYR A 221 6.64 -1.85 3.50
C TYR A 221 7.93 -1.54 2.74
N GLY A 222 8.37 -0.29 2.74
CA GLY A 222 9.53 0.18 1.98
C GLY A 222 10.86 -0.44 2.42
N GLY A 223 10.93 -1.02 3.62
CA GLY A 223 12.11 -1.78 4.04
C GLY A 223 12.32 -3.04 3.22
N TRP A 224 11.24 -3.81 3.02
CA TRP A 224 11.24 -4.96 2.14
C TRP A 224 11.44 -4.56 0.66
N LEU A 225 10.75 -3.51 0.22
CA LEU A 225 10.86 -3.02 -1.16
C LEU A 225 12.30 -2.58 -1.48
N ALA A 226 12.96 -1.86 -0.56
CA ALA A 226 14.34 -1.43 -0.74
C ALA A 226 15.30 -2.61 -0.93
N ASP A 227 15.14 -3.71 -0.16
CA ASP A 227 15.93 -4.92 -0.35
C ASP A 227 15.71 -5.53 -1.74
N GLU A 228 14.47 -5.66 -2.18
CA GLU A 228 14.15 -6.21 -3.51
C GLU A 228 14.69 -5.33 -4.66
N LEU A 229 14.59 -4.00 -4.53
CA LEU A 229 15.14 -3.07 -5.52
C LEU A 229 16.66 -3.13 -5.55
N GLN A 230 17.31 -3.15 -4.38
CA GLN A 230 18.76 -3.31 -4.28
C GLN A 230 19.23 -4.58 -4.97
N ARG A 231 18.57 -5.70 -4.77
CA ARG A 231 18.93 -6.99 -5.37
C ARG A 231 18.73 -7.04 -6.88
N ARG A 232 17.73 -6.33 -7.42
CA ARG A 232 17.39 -6.36 -8.85
C ARG A 232 18.12 -5.32 -9.67
N PHE A 233 18.41 -4.15 -9.07
CA PHE A 233 18.84 -2.96 -9.80
C PHE A 233 20.14 -2.35 -9.25
N PHE A 234 20.91 -3.09 -8.45
CA PHE A 234 22.16 -2.60 -7.83
C PHE A 234 23.09 -1.90 -8.83
N ASP A 235 23.30 -2.49 -10.01
CA ASP A 235 24.22 -1.99 -11.02
C ASP A 235 23.75 -0.67 -11.69
N TRP A 236 22.52 -0.26 -11.39
CA TRP A 236 21.92 0.98 -11.91
C TRP A 236 21.82 2.09 -10.88
N LEU A 237 22.16 1.82 -9.62
CA LEU A 237 22.01 2.78 -8.53
C LEU A 237 23.30 3.59 -8.34
N ASP A 238 23.19 4.92 -8.44
CA ASP A 238 24.30 5.84 -8.17
C ASP A 238 24.58 6.02 -6.68
N GLN A 239 23.57 5.72 -5.82
CA GLN A 239 23.62 5.89 -4.37
C GLN A 239 22.67 4.91 -3.67
N PRO A 240 22.78 4.75 -2.33
CA PRO A 240 21.83 3.96 -1.57
C PRO A 240 20.40 4.46 -1.74
N ILE A 241 19.45 3.53 -1.84
CA ILE A 241 18.02 3.85 -1.86
C ILE A 241 17.63 4.63 -0.61
N GLN A 242 17.06 5.82 -0.80
CA GLN A 242 16.57 6.64 0.30
C GLN A 242 15.12 6.30 0.64
N ARG A 243 14.75 6.49 1.89
CA ARG A 243 13.38 6.24 2.37
C ARG A 243 12.88 7.41 3.20
N VAL A 244 11.71 7.92 2.85
CA VAL A 244 10.90 8.78 3.69
C VAL A 244 9.88 7.93 4.43
N THR A 245 9.90 8.01 5.75
CA THR A 245 9.03 7.25 6.65
C THR A 245 8.56 8.15 7.78
N GLY A 246 7.57 7.70 8.53
CA GLY A 246 7.31 8.23 9.87
C GLY A 246 8.48 7.96 10.83
N GLY A 247 8.33 8.42 12.07
CA GLY A 247 9.32 8.23 13.14
C GLY A 247 9.39 6.78 13.62
N GLU A 248 10.25 6.56 14.62
CA GLU A 248 10.48 5.22 15.20
C GLU A 248 9.40 4.83 16.24
N ALA A 249 8.57 5.78 16.69
CA ALA A 249 7.57 5.57 17.72
C ALA A 249 6.17 5.44 17.12
N SER A 250 5.30 4.67 17.78
CA SER A 250 3.88 4.66 17.47
C SER A 250 3.28 6.07 17.62
N PRO A 251 2.39 6.49 16.69
CA PRO A 251 1.73 7.77 16.79
C PRO A 251 0.94 7.94 18.08
N SER A 252 0.96 9.16 18.63
CA SER A 252 0.25 9.53 19.85
C SER A 252 -1.18 10.00 19.56
N ILE A 253 -2.04 10.01 20.60
CA ILE A 253 -3.36 10.66 20.54
C ILE A 253 -3.26 12.19 20.45
N SER A 254 -2.16 12.78 20.89
CA SER A 254 -1.89 14.20 20.69
C SER A 254 -1.53 14.45 19.23
N LYS A 255 -2.32 15.27 18.52
CA LYS A 255 -2.06 15.61 17.11
C LYS A 255 -0.69 16.27 16.90
N VAL A 256 -0.16 16.98 17.87
CA VAL A 256 1.19 17.58 17.80
C VAL A 256 2.27 16.49 17.82
N LEU A 257 2.14 15.51 18.73
CA LEU A 257 3.08 14.40 18.81
C LEU A 257 2.90 13.41 17.66
N GLU A 258 1.67 13.18 17.23
CA GLU A 258 1.38 12.38 16.05
C GLU A 258 2.03 12.96 14.80
N ARG A 259 1.94 14.30 14.61
CA ARG A 259 2.59 14.97 13.47
C ARG A 259 4.11 14.72 13.42
N ALA A 260 4.76 14.63 14.57
CA ALA A 260 6.19 14.31 14.66
C ALA A 260 6.50 12.81 14.38
N ALA A 261 5.51 11.95 14.42
CA ALA A 261 5.66 10.50 14.23
C ALA A 261 5.29 10.00 12.82
N ILE A 262 4.66 10.83 11.98
CA ILE A 262 4.21 10.46 10.63
C ILE A 262 4.91 11.30 9.56
N ALA A 263 5.11 10.72 8.38
CA ALA A 263 5.60 11.46 7.22
C ALA A 263 4.47 12.22 6.52
N ARG A 264 4.80 13.39 5.98
CA ARG A 264 3.96 14.24 5.13
C ARG A 264 4.83 14.91 4.06
N THR A 265 4.32 15.93 3.39
CA THR A 265 4.98 16.64 2.30
C THR A 265 6.36 17.16 2.69
N GLU A 266 6.51 17.71 3.91
CA GLU A 266 7.78 18.28 4.36
C GLU A 266 8.90 17.24 4.48
N GLU A 267 8.57 16.03 4.94
CA GLU A 267 9.53 14.92 4.99
C GLU A 267 9.89 14.42 3.59
N VAL A 268 8.94 14.48 2.64
CA VAL A 268 9.22 14.14 1.23
C VAL A 268 10.14 15.18 0.59
N VAL A 269 9.90 16.48 0.83
CA VAL A 269 10.77 17.58 0.40
C VAL A 269 12.20 17.33 0.89
N ALA A 270 12.39 17.08 2.18
CA ALA A 270 13.70 16.80 2.76
C ALA A 270 14.36 15.54 2.14
N GLY A 271 13.57 14.51 1.87
CA GLY A 271 14.04 13.29 1.21
C GLY A 271 14.52 13.53 -0.22
N LEU A 272 13.79 14.32 -1.00
CA LEU A 272 14.17 14.72 -2.36
C LEU A 272 15.46 15.57 -2.36
N GLU A 273 15.55 16.55 -1.46
CA GLU A 273 16.77 17.37 -1.31
C GLU A 273 17.99 16.50 -0.99
N LEU A 274 17.85 15.51 -0.11
CA LEU A 274 18.93 14.59 0.25
C LEU A 274 19.41 13.76 -0.96
N VAL A 275 18.47 13.20 -1.74
CA VAL A 275 18.78 12.42 -2.95
C VAL A 275 19.50 13.29 -3.98
N LEU A 276 19.02 14.51 -4.22
CA LEU A 276 19.57 15.41 -5.24
C LEU A 276 20.93 15.98 -4.83
N ALA A 277 21.14 16.27 -3.55
CA ALA A 277 22.44 16.75 -3.05
C ALA A 277 23.56 15.72 -3.26
N SER A 278 23.26 14.44 -3.15
CA SER A 278 24.22 13.34 -3.33
C SER A 278 24.66 13.19 -4.79
N ARG A 279 23.85 13.62 -5.78
CA ARG A 279 24.22 13.64 -7.21
C ARG A 279 25.34 14.66 -7.52
N GLY A 280 25.42 15.75 -6.77
CA GLY A 280 26.41 16.82 -6.98
C GLY A 280 27.81 16.52 -6.43
N GLY A 281 27.95 15.52 -5.55
CA GLY A 281 29.21 15.18 -4.86
C GLY A 281 30.04 14.08 -5.51
N ALA A 282 29.54 13.40 -6.51
CA ALA A 282 30.18 12.26 -7.18
C ALA A 282 30.73 12.64 -8.58
N ARG A 283 31.51 13.76 -8.67
CA ARG A 283 32.32 14.06 -9.84
C ARG A 283 33.76 14.38 -9.45
#